data_870ae075507a34f164ecf5ca04f15773
#
_entry.id   870ae075507a34f164ecf5ca04f15773
#
_cell.length_a   1.000
_cell.length_b   1.000
_cell.length_c   1.000
_cell.angle_alpha   90.00
_cell.angle_beta   90.00
_cell.angle_gamma   90.00
#
_symmetry.space_group_name_H-M   'P 1'
#
loop_
_entity.id
_entity.type
_entity.pdbx_description
1 polymer ?
#
loop_
_entity_poly.entity_id
_entity_poly.type
_entity_poly.pdbx_seq_one_letter_code
_entity_poly.pdbx_strand_id
1 'polypeptide(L)'
;MKQISILGCGWLGLPLAKALLENSFAVKGSTTSVEKLSVLENSGIQGFQIELSETKIQGDVDSFLDNSKVLIIDIPPKLRGNSKEDFVSKIKNLIPFVEKSSIEKVLFISSTSVYGDTSSFDCAQDDTLSVTEETELNPETESGKQLAQAEQLLQSNGLFQKR
;
A
#
# COMPACT_ATOMS: atom_id res chain seq x y z
N MET A 1 4.70 22.82 -4.22
CA MET A 1 3.72 21.94 -3.55
C MET A 1 4.35 20.54 -3.48
N LYS A 2 4.32 19.88 -2.32
CA LYS A 2 4.85 18.51 -2.24
C LYS A 2 3.87 17.55 -2.90
N GLN A 3 4.37 16.65 -3.74
CA GLN A 3 3.56 15.68 -4.47
C GLN A 3 3.67 14.30 -3.85
N ILE A 4 2.54 13.61 -3.74
CA ILE A 4 2.38 12.28 -3.14
C ILE A 4 1.71 11.37 -4.17
N SER A 5 2.23 10.16 -4.33
CA SER A 5 1.61 9.11 -5.13
C SER A 5 0.97 8.07 -4.22
N ILE A 6 -0.28 7.71 -4.48
CA ILE A 6 -1.03 6.68 -3.74
C ILE A 6 -1.30 5.52 -4.68
N LEU A 7 -0.63 4.40 -4.47
CA LEU A 7 -0.85 3.17 -5.20
C LEU A 7 -2.03 2.42 -4.56
N GLY A 8 -3.20 2.50 -5.21
CA GLY A 8 -4.43 1.89 -4.73
C GLY A 8 -5.41 2.87 -4.10
N CYS A 9 -6.10 3.68 -4.93
CA CYS A 9 -7.20 4.54 -4.47
C CYS A 9 -8.50 3.75 -4.32
N GLY A 10 -8.49 2.81 -3.37
CA GLY A 10 -9.65 2.04 -2.94
C GLY A 10 -10.47 2.77 -1.86
N TRP A 11 -11.07 1.97 -0.95
CA TRP A 11 -11.91 2.50 0.13
C TRP A 11 -11.16 3.35 1.14
N LEU A 12 -9.87 3.10 1.38
CA LEU A 12 -9.00 3.90 2.24
C LEU A 12 -8.20 4.94 1.43
N GLY A 13 -7.59 4.52 0.31
CA GLY A 13 -6.71 5.38 -0.48
C GLY A 13 -7.41 6.59 -1.08
N LEU A 14 -8.68 6.48 -1.49
CA LEU A 14 -9.43 7.62 -2.03
C LEU A 14 -9.76 8.69 -0.98
N PRO A 15 -10.32 8.35 0.22
CA PRO A 15 -10.48 9.34 1.30
C PRO A 15 -9.15 9.96 1.74
N LEU A 16 -8.08 9.17 1.84
CA LEU A 16 -6.75 9.68 2.17
C LEU A 16 -6.24 10.69 1.13
N ALA A 17 -6.41 10.38 -0.16
CA ALA A 17 -6.04 11.28 -1.24
C ALA A 17 -6.77 12.64 -1.14
N LYS A 18 -8.08 12.63 -0.84
CA LYS A 18 -8.87 13.85 -0.64
C LYS A 18 -8.39 14.65 0.54
N ALA A 19 -8.13 13.99 1.68
CA ALA A 19 -7.60 14.66 2.87
C ALA A 19 -6.21 15.30 2.60
N LEU A 20 -5.36 14.66 1.80
CA LEU A 20 -4.08 15.24 1.40
C LEU A 20 -4.23 16.46 0.50
N LEU A 21 -5.19 16.45 -0.44
CA LEU A 21 -5.50 17.63 -1.26
C LEU A 21 -5.97 18.81 -0.39
N GLU A 22 -6.84 18.57 0.59
CA GLU A 22 -7.30 19.58 1.55
C GLU A 22 -6.13 20.18 2.35
N ASN A 23 -5.08 19.41 2.59
CA ASN A 23 -3.83 19.86 3.23
C ASN A 23 -2.79 20.38 2.24
N SER A 24 -3.21 20.79 1.05
CA SER A 24 -2.37 21.45 0.04
C SER A 24 -1.24 20.59 -0.53
N PHE A 25 -1.38 19.27 -0.53
CA PHE A 25 -0.52 18.38 -1.30
C PHE A 25 -1.05 18.21 -2.72
N ALA A 26 -0.16 18.02 -3.69
CA ALA A 26 -0.56 17.49 -4.99
C ALA A 26 -0.61 15.96 -4.90
N VAL A 27 -1.65 15.32 -5.46
CA VAL A 27 -1.86 13.89 -5.32
C VAL A 27 -2.02 13.23 -6.67
N LYS A 28 -1.24 12.17 -6.89
CA LYS A 28 -1.44 11.16 -7.94
C LYS A 28 -2.05 9.92 -7.31
N GLY A 29 -3.09 9.38 -7.93
CA GLY A 29 -3.78 8.21 -7.43
C GLY A 29 -3.87 7.11 -8.48
N SER A 30 -3.69 5.85 -8.10
CA SER A 30 -3.87 4.73 -9.02
C SER A 30 -5.13 3.91 -8.74
N THR A 31 -5.63 3.32 -9.79
CA THR A 31 -6.72 2.33 -9.77
C THR A 31 -6.49 1.27 -10.84
N THR A 32 -7.04 0.07 -10.66
CA THR A 32 -7.06 -0.97 -11.70
C THR A 32 -8.25 -0.83 -12.64
N SER A 33 -9.29 -0.07 -12.27
CA SER A 33 -10.54 0.10 -13.00
C SER A 33 -10.54 1.41 -13.79
N VAL A 34 -10.76 1.32 -15.10
CA VAL A 34 -10.86 2.50 -15.99
C VAL A 34 -12.00 3.43 -15.57
N GLU A 35 -13.13 2.86 -15.16
CA GLU A 35 -14.30 3.64 -14.74
C GLU A 35 -14.03 4.52 -13.52
N LYS A 36 -13.08 4.10 -12.66
CA LYS A 36 -12.72 4.88 -11.48
C LYS A 36 -11.75 6.03 -11.76
N LEU A 37 -11.15 6.11 -12.94
CA LEU A 37 -10.29 7.23 -13.29
C LEU A 37 -11.05 8.56 -13.24
N SER A 38 -12.26 8.61 -13.78
CA SER A 38 -13.10 9.81 -13.74
C SER A 38 -13.44 10.24 -12.30
N VAL A 39 -13.57 9.28 -11.37
CA VAL A 39 -13.82 9.59 -9.94
C VAL A 39 -12.60 10.26 -9.31
N LEU A 40 -11.39 9.80 -9.65
CA LEU A 40 -10.15 10.41 -9.18
C LEU A 40 -10.01 11.83 -9.73
N GLU A 41 -10.16 12.02 -11.04
CA GLU A 41 -10.02 13.30 -11.71
C GLU A 41 -11.06 14.32 -11.23
N ASN A 42 -12.32 13.93 -11.08
CA ASN A 42 -13.38 14.78 -10.52
C ASN A 42 -13.12 15.18 -9.06
N SER A 43 -12.26 14.43 -8.34
CA SER A 43 -11.83 14.75 -6.98
C SER A 43 -10.56 15.60 -6.94
N GLY A 44 -10.01 16.02 -8.10
CA GLY A 44 -8.75 16.78 -8.17
C GLY A 44 -7.49 15.92 -8.05
N ILE A 45 -7.61 14.59 -8.14
CA ILE A 45 -6.51 13.64 -8.07
C ILE A 45 -6.09 13.30 -9.50
N GLN A 46 -4.81 13.39 -9.81
CA GLN A 46 -4.31 12.92 -11.11
C GLN A 46 -4.39 11.39 -11.16
N GLY A 47 -5.29 10.85 -11.98
CA GLY A 47 -5.59 9.43 -12.06
C GLY A 47 -4.63 8.67 -12.95
N PHE A 48 -4.22 7.47 -12.50
CA PHE A 48 -3.41 6.52 -13.27
C PHE A 48 -4.04 5.14 -13.23
N GLN A 49 -4.12 4.48 -14.37
CA GLN A 49 -4.48 3.07 -14.40
C GLN A 49 -3.21 2.25 -14.23
N ILE A 50 -3.08 1.56 -13.08
CA ILE A 50 -1.92 0.72 -12.78
C ILE A 50 -2.40 -0.60 -12.20
N GLU A 51 -1.90 -1.69 -12.76
CA GLU A 51 -2.17 -3.04 -12.27
C GLU A 51 -0.85 -3.79 -12.04
N LEU A 52 -0.66 -4.25 -10.81
CA LEU A 52 0.48 -5.09 -10.43
C LEU A 52 0.11 -6.56 -10.57
N SER A 53 0.94 -7.32 -11.30
CA SER A 53 0.89 -8.77 -11.32
C SER A 53 2.19 -9.38 -10.83
N GLU A 54 2.23 -10.69 -10.68
CA GLU A 54 3.41 -11.43 -10.23
C GLU A 54 4.59 -11.33 -11.20
N THR A 55 4.31 -11.07 -12.48
CA THR A 55 5.31 -11.08 -13.54
C THR A 55 5.61 -9.71 -14.14
N LYS A 56 4.66 -8.76 -14.03
CA LYS A 56 4.79 -7.43 -14.66
C LYS A 56 3.89 -6.41 -13.98
N ILE A 57 4.19 -5.14 -14.24
CA ILE A 57 3.30 -4.02 -13.94
C ILE A 57 2.75 -3.48 -15.26
N GLN A 58 1.44 -3.26 -15.32
CA GLN A 58 0.77 -2.59 -16.43
C GLN A 58 0.45 -1.15 -16.04
N GLY A 59 0.58 -0.23 -16.98
CA GLY A 59 0.35 1.19 -16.78
C GLY A 59 1.65 2.00 -16.74
N ASP A 60 1.51 3.32 -16.71
CA ASP A 60 2.64 4.26 -16.72
C ASP A 60 3.11 4.56 -15.29
N VAL A 61 3.91 3.64 -14.75
CA VAL A 61 4.46 3.74 -13.39
C VAL A 61 5.49 4.86 -13.29
N ASP A 62 6.26 5.09 -14.34
CA ASP A 62 7.29 6.14 -14.34
C ASP A 62 6.64 7.51 -14.18
N SER A 63 5.64 7.85 -15.00
CA SER A 63 4.89 9.10 -14.86
C SER A 63 4.11 9.18 -13.54
N PHE A 64 3.62 8.07 -13.01
CA PHE A 64 2.95 8.01 -11.72
C PHE A 64 3.88 8.38 -10.56
N LEU A 65 5.14 7.96 -10.59
CA LEU A 65 6.13 8.24 -9.55
C LEU A 65 6.90 9.55 -9.78
N ASP A 66 6.90 10.07 -11.01
CA ASP A 66 7.65 11.28 -11.36
C ASP A 66 7.25 12.48 -10.50
N ASN A 67 8.25 13.24 -10.05
CA ASN A 67 8.11 14.42 -9.16
C ASN A 67 7.44 14.15 -7.80
N SER A 68 7.06 12.91 -7.47
CA SER A 68 6.53 12.55 -6.16
C SER A 68 7.67 12.30 -5.16
N LYS A 69 7.48 12.75 -3.92
CA LYS A 69 8.43 12.58 -2.83
C LYS A 69 8.04 11.44 -1.88
N VAL A 70 6.76 11.11 -1.86
CA VAL A 70 6.22 10.05 -1.01
C VAL A 70 5.38 9.12 -1.87
N LEU A 71 5.59 7.83 -1.70
CA LEU A 71 4.72 6.78 -2.22
C LEU A 71 3.98 6.13 -1.05
N ILE A 72 2.66 6.12 -1.13
CA ILE A 72 1.80 5.35 -0.22
C ILE A 72 1.31 4.11 -0.99
N ILE A 73 1.59 2.92 -0.45
CA ILE A 73 1.15 1.65 -1.02
C ILE A 73 -0.06 1.17 -0.21
N ASP A 74 -1.26 1.23 -0.81
CA ASP A 74 -2.55 0.84 -0.23
C ASP A 74 -3.23 -0.20 -1.12
N ILE A 75 -2.53 -1.30 -1.39
CA ILE A 75 -3.05 -2.43 -2.14
C ILE A 75 -3.08 -3.68 -1.25
N PRO A 76 -4.23 -4.34 -1.10
CA PRO A 76 -4.33 -5.56 -0.32
C PRO A 76 -3.87 -6.79 -1.13
N PRO A 77 -3.37 -7.85 -0.47
CA PRO A 77 -3.25 -9.15 -1.11
C PRO A 77 -4.65 -9.67 -1.45
N LYS A 78 -4.87 -9.99 -2.74
CA LYS A 78 -6.17 -10.52 -3.22
C LYS A 78 -6.24 -12.04 -3.05
N LEU A 79 -6.18 -12.51 -1.81
CA LEU A 79 -6.16 -13.95 -1.47
C LEU A 79 -7.54 -14.49 -1.05
N ARG A 80 -8.63 -13.87 -1.52
CA ARG A 80 -10.00 -14.35 -1.24
C ARG A 80 -10.39 -15.45 -2.25
N GLY A 81 -10.97 -16.53 -1.73
CA GLY A 81 -11.37 -17.69 -2.53
C GLY A 81 -10.17 -18.57 -2.92
N ASN A 82 -10.15 -19.08 -4.15
CA ASN A 82 -9.09 -19.94 -4.68
C ASN A 82 -7.90 -19.17 -5.28
N SER A 83 -7.81 -17.86 -5.07
CA SER A 83 -6.68 -17.06 -5.57
C SER A 83 -5.41 -17.41 -4.81
N LYS A 84 -4.38 -17.81 -5.55
CA LYS A 84 -3.02 -18.09 -5.03
C LYS A 84 -2.04 -16.99 -5.47
N GLU A 85 -2.51 -15.75 -5.56
CA GLU A 85 -1.65 -14.63 -5.97
C GLU A 85 -0.46 -14.46 -5.03
N ASP A 86 0.73 -14.35 -5.61
CA ASP A 86 1.95 -13.99 -4.89
C ASP A 86 2.05 -12.46 -4.77
N PHE A 87 1.56 -11.95 -3.65
CA PHE A 87 1.59 -10.52 -3.35
C PHE A 87 3.02 -9.99 -3.19
N VAL A 88 3.92 -10.81 -2.64
CA VAL A 88 5.34 -10.43 -2.44
C VAL A 88 6.02 -10.18 -3.78
N SER A 89 5.78 -11.02 -4.78
CA SER A 89 6.28 -10.82 -6.14
C SER A 89 5.74 -9.54 -6.78
N LYS A 90 4.48 -9.17 -6.54
CA LYS A 90 3.93 -7.89 -7.00
C LYS A 90 4.69 -6.69 -6.41
N ILE A 91 4.93 -6.69 -5.10
CA ILE A 91 5.70 -5.64 -4.43
C ILE A 91 7.15 -5.63 -4.92
N LYS A 92 7.78 -6.80 -5.10
CA LYS A 92 9.13 -6.92 -5.63
C LYS A 92 9.28 -6.28 -7.02
N ASN A 93 8.29 -6.44 -7.88
CA ASN A 93 8.30 -5.85 -9.22
C ASN A 93 8.21 -4.31 -9.18
N LEU A 94 7.66 -3.72 -8.12
CA LEU A 94 7.56 -2.27 -7.94
C LEU A 94 8.88 -1.62 -7.53
N ILE A 95 9.73 -2.32 -6.76
CA ILE A 95 10.96 -1.78 -6.18
C ILE A 95 11.87 -1.10 -7.21
N PRO A 96 12.19 -1.69 -8.38
CA PRO A 96 13.07 -1.05 -9.35
C PRO A 96 12.55 0.29 -9.90
N PHE A 97 11.23 0.46 -9.97
CA PHE A 97 10.61 1.74 -10.36
C PHE A 97 10.77 2.79 -9.26
N VAL A 98 10.56 2.39 -8.01
CA VAL A 98 10.73 3.29 -6.85
C VAL A 98 12.19 3.74 -6.73
N GLU A 99 13.15 2.83 -6.86
CA GLU A 99 14.59 3.12 -6.78
C GLU A 99 15.07 4.11 -7.85
N LYS A 100 14.48 4.09 -9.03
CA LYS A 100 14.82 5.00 -10.14
C LYS A 100 14.07 6.32 -10.08
N SER A 101 13.06 6.43 -9.22
CA SER A 101 12.18 7.59 -9.14
C SER A 101 12.70 8.69 -8.21
N SER A 102 11.93 9.77 -8.09
CA SER A 102 12.17 10.86 -7.14
C SER A 102 11.61 10.60 -5.73
N ILE A 103 11.11 9.38 -5.46
CA ILE A 103 10.54 9.00 -4.16
C ILE A 103 11.65 8.97 -3.09
N GLU A 104 11.39 9.65 -1.99
CA GLU A 104 12.29 9.73 -0.83
C GLU A 104 11.78 8.89 0.36
N LYS A 105 10.45 8.64 0.39
CA LYS A 105 9.81 7.89 1.47
C LYS A 105 8.71 7.00 0.93
N VAL A 106 8.63 5.79 1.45
CA VAL A 106 7.53 4.87 1.17
C VAL A 106 6.78 4.55 2.46
N LEU A 107 5.46 4.67 2.41
CA LEU A 107 4.54 4.21 3.44
C LEU A 107 3.76 3.01 2.91
N PHE A 108 3.82 1.89 3.61
CA PHE A 108 3.07 0.70 3.28
C PHE A 108 1.92 0.49 4.27
N ILE A 109 0.70 0.41 3.76
CA ILE A 109 -0.48 0.11 4.57
C ILE A 109 -0.60 -1.41 4.70
N SER A 110 -0.26 -1.91 5.86
CA SER A 110 -0.35 -3.32 6.21
C SER A 110 -1.67 -3.65 6.94
N SER A 111 -1.70 -4.73 7.68
CA SER A 111 -2.87 -5.18 8.45
C SER A 111 -2.45 -5.76 9.79
N THR A 112 -3.31 -5.67 10.78
CA THR A 112 -3.11 -6.33 12.09
C THR A 112 -3.01 -7.85 11.99
N SER A 113 -3.44 -8.46 10.88
CA SER A 113 -3.30 -9.91 10.63
C SER A 113 -1.84 -10.39 10.58
N VAL A 114 -0.86 -9.50 10.55
CA VAL A 114 0.57 -9.83 10.65
C VAL A 114 0.98 -10.25 12.08
N TYR A 115 0.17 -9.92 13.10
CA TYR A 115 0.42 -10.27 14.50
C TYR A 115 -0.25 -11.58 14.95
N GLY A 116 -0.92 -12.30 14.05
CA GLY A 116 -1.63 -13.54 14.34
C GLY A 116 -3.13 -13.37 14.55
N ASP A 117 -3.76 -14.34 15.22
CA ASP A 117 -5.19 -14.29 15.51
C ASP A 117 -5.50 -13.21 16.55
N THR A 118 -6.08 -12.12 16.07
CA THR A 118 -6.54 -11.01 16.90
C THR A 118 -8.02 -11.16 17.31
N SER A 119 -8.65 -12.31 17.03
CA SER A 119 -10.07 -12.54 17.36
C SER A 119 -10.33 -12.52 18.88
N SER A 120 -9.31 -12.76 19.70
CA SER A 120 -9.38 -12.62 21.15
C SER A 120 -9.43 -11.17 21.63
N PHE A 121 -9.19 -10.18 20.76
CA PHE A 121 -9.31 -8.74 21.11
C PHE A 121 -10.77 -8.25 21.22
N ASP A 122 -11.75 -9.08 20.82
CA ASP A 122 -13.18 -8.75 20.89
C ASP A 122 -13.77 -8.90 22.31
N CYS A 123 -12.97 -9.38 23.26
CA CYS A 123 -13.37 -9.48 24.67
C CYS A 123 -12.72 -8.33 25.47
N ALA A 124 -13.47 -7.27 25.69
CA ALA A 124 -13.11 -6.04 26.38
C ALA A 124 -12.75 -6.19 27.89
N GLN A 125 -12.06 -7.25 28.29
CA GLN A 125 -11.75 -7.50 29.71
C GLN A 125 -10.33 -8.00 30.03
N ASP A 126 -9.43 -8.12 29.06
CA ASP A 126 -8.03 -8.50 29.36
C ASP A 126 -7.06 -7.49 28.72
N ASP A 127 -6.57 -6.55 29.53
CA ASP A 127 -5.57 -5.53 29.14
C ASP A 127 -4.20 -6.12 28.74
N THR A 128 -4.08 -7.46 28.74
CA THR A 128 -2.78 -8.16 28.54
C THR A 128 -2.46 -8.48 27.10
N LEU A 129 -3.37 -8.24 26.14
CA LEU A 129 -3.23 -8.63 24.73
C LEU A 129 -3.15 -7.43 23.75
N SER A 130 -2.60 -6.29 24.18
CA SER A 130 -2.37 -5.20 23.24
C SER A 130 -1.15 -5.48 22.36
N VAL A 131 -1.30 -5.34 21.02
CA VAL A 131 -0.18 -5.37 20.09
C VAL A 131 0.28 -3.95 19.77
N THR A 132 1.59 -3.78 19.60
CA THR A 132 2.24 -2.54 19.23
C THR A 132 3.11 -2.78 18.00
N GLU A 133 3.69 -1.74 17.44
CA GLU A 133 4.63 -1.83 16.31
C GLU A 133 5.91 -2.62 16.66
N GLU A 134 6.19 -2.84 17.94
CA GLU A 134 7.34 -3.62 18.42
C GLU A 134 6.99 -5.09 18.67
N THR A 135 5.70 -5.44 18.59
CA THR A 135 5.26 -6.83 18.76
C THR A 135 5.79 -7.70 17.63
N GLU A 136 6.28 -8.89 17.98
CA GLU A 136 6.79 -9.85 17.02
C GLU A 136 5.71 -10.29 16.04
N LEU A 137 6.05 -10.35 14.75
CA LEU A 137 5.13 -10.79 13.70
C LEU A 137 4.90 -12.30 13.81
N ASN A 138 3.65 -12.72 13.93
CA ASN A 138 3.26 -14.13 14.00
C ASN A 138 2.00 -14.40 13.15
N PRO A 139 2.04 -14.16 11.83
CA PRO A 139 0.86 -14.30 10.98
C PRO A 139 0.41 -15.74 10.83
N GLU A 140 -0.85 -16.01 11.06
CA GLU A 140 -1.48 -17.30 10.90
C GLU A 140 -2.12 -17.48 9.52
N THR A 141 -2.69 -16.40 8.99
CA THR A 141 -3.34 -16.42 7.67
C THR A 141 -2.33 -16.27 6.54
N GLU A 142 -2.63 -16.84 5.36
CA GLU A 142 -1.79 -16.65 4.17
C GLU A 142 -1.64 -15.17 3.80
N SER A 143 -2.71 -14.39 3.92
CA SER A 143 -2.66 -12.94 3.70
C SER A 143 -1.72 -12.25 4.68
N GLY A 144 -1.79 -12.58 5.97
CA GLY A 144 -0.90 -12.03 6.99
C GLY A 144 0.57 -12.40 6.72
N LYS A 145 0.85 -13.64 6.31
CA LYS A 145 2.20 -14.10 5.96
C LYS A 145 2.79 -13.30 4.80
N GLN A 146 2.02 -13.13 3.74
CA GLN A 146 2.47 -12.36 2.58
C GLN A 146 2.63 -10.86 2.88
N LEU A 147 1.77 -10.28 3.73
CA LEU A 147 1.95 -8.90 4.21
C LEU A 147 3.23 -8.76 5.04
N ALA A 148 3.47 -9.66 6.00
CA ALA A 148 4.69 -9.65 6.81
C ALA A 148 5.96 -9.79 5.94
N GLN A 149 5.95 -10.65 4.93
CA GLN A 149 7.05 -10.79 3.97
C GLN A 149 7.24 -9.53 3.13
N ALA A 150 6.15 -8.89 2.70
CA ALA A 150 6.21 -7.62 1.97
C ALA A 150 6.79 -6.50 2.85
N GLU A 151 6.40 -6.41 4.13
CA GLU A 151 7.00 -5.47 5.08
C GLU A 151 8.52 -5.68 5.20
N GLN A 152 8.98 -6.92 5.40
CA GLN A 152 10.40 -7.25 5.49
C GLN A 152 11.16 -6.89 4.21
N LEU A 153 10.59 -7.21 3.04
CA LEU A 153 11.16 -6.86 1.75
C LEU A 153 11.33 -5.34 1.59
N LEU A 154 10.32 -4.57 1.96
CA LEU A 154 10.34 -3.12 1.87
C LEU A 154 11.30 -2.51 2.89
N GLN A 155 11.37 -3.04 4.11
CA GLN A 155 12.30 -2.57 5.15
C GLN A 155 13.78 -2.83 4.80
N SER A 156 14.07 -3.91 4.08
CA SER A 156 15.44 -4.22 3.63
C SER A 156 15.94 -3.26 2.55
N ASN A 157 15.04 -2.53 1.91
CA ASN A 157 15.35 -1.56 0.88
C ASN A 157 15.38 -0.16 1.50
N GLY A 158 16.53 0.44 1.73
CA GLY A 158 16.79 1.66 2.52
C GLY A 158 15.89 2.90 2.29
N LEU A 159 14.89 2.80 1.39
CA LEU A 159 13.86 3.83 1.14
C LEU A 159 12.71 3.79 2.15
N PHE A 160 12.62 2.73 2.95
CA PHE A 160 11.53 2.52 3.89
C PHE A 160 11.97 2.90 5.29
N GLN A 161 11.33 3.90 5.89
CA GLN A 161 11.55 4.22 7.29
C GLN A 161 10.83 3.16 8.14
N LYS A 162 11.54 2.65 9.17
CA LYS A 162 10.88 1.95 10.27
C LYS A 162 9.79 2.85 10.84
N ARG A 163 8.67 2.24 11.20
CA ARG A 163 7.57 2.87 11.93
C ARG A 163 8.07 3.66 13.12
#